data_419401060ac4d20846ffd0c658c0318e
#
_entry.id   419401060ac4d20846ffd0c658c0318e
#
_cell.length_a   1.000
_cell.length_b   1.000
_cell.length_c   1.000
_cell.angle_alpha   90.00
_cell.angle_beta   90.00
_cell.angle_gamma   90.00
#
_symmetry.space_group_name_H-M   'P 1'
#
loop_
_entity.id
_entity.type
_entity.pdbx_description
1 polymer ?
#
loop_
_entity_poly.entity_id
_entity_poly.type
_entity_poly.pdbx_seq_one_letter_code
_entity_poly.pdbx_strand_id
1 'polypeptide(L)'
;MKRMRRMFPLFFTVLFCLNAYGAQYRAALVADMDTGRVLYQENANQLNYPASLTKIMTLYLTFDALEHGRLALDDYLIVSQSAANAEPVKLGLAAGAKIRVEDAIKAVAVYSANDVARVLAENLKGGQEESFADLMTRVAREIGLTNTNFENSSGLPNDDHMSTARDIALLSMAVYKHFPQYWHFFGIKSWTYNGKTYTNGNRLLTSFNGCDGMKTGYTKKSKYSLVATAHRGDNHLMSVVLGAENKDVRANVAAQMLNRGFSMLNSGAQPVVKNTYVPPVVESEPRPAPMPVSAPVPVSNSSAPTTFAGAYNAATTNAMPKYTGAAVTKSVAGGSGVQFGAFSSESAARSQVANVKNKLGANAIVEPTGTGLYRVRAYGLSEGEAQTLKSSAAANGIDSYIFH
;
A
#
# COMPACT_ATOMS: atom_id res chain seq x y z
N MET A 1 -64.02 51.52 -2.86
CA MET A 1 -63.14 50.98 -1.84
C MET A 1 -62.66 49.58 -2.24
N LYS A 2 -61.48 49.45 -2.82
CA LYS A 2 -60.89 48.14 -3.23
C LYS A 2 -60.03 47.59 -2.10
N ARG A 3 -60.40 46.44 -1.52
CA ARG A 3 -59.58 45.75 -0.53
C ARG A 3 -58.47 44.97 -1.22
N MET A 4 -57.24 45.37 -0.99
CA MET A 4 -56.02 44.72 -1.47
C MET A 4 -55.69 43.52 -0.51
N ARG A 5 -55.86 42.29 -1.02
CA ARG A 5 -55.45 41.06 -0.34
C ARG A 5 -53.91 40.95 -0.39
N ARG A 6 -53.24 41.12 0.72
CA ARG A 6 -51.84 40.76 0.87
C ARG A 6 -51.70 39.26 0.88
N MET A 7 -51.08 38.67 -0.17
CA MET A 7 -50.57 37.30 -0.18
C MET A 7 -49.25 37.28 0.58
N PHE A 8 -49.22 36.58 1.72
CA PHE A 8 -48.00 36.19 2.38
C PHE A 8 -47.37 35.01 1.66
N PRO A 9 -46.07 35.03 1.26
CA PRO A 9 -45.43 33.83 0.74
C PRO A 9 -45.14 32.88 1.92
N LEU A 10 -45.74 31.67 1.82
CA LEU A 10 -45.49 30.56 2.71
C LEU A 10 -44.09 30.03 2.42
N PHE A 11 -43.07 30.43 3.23
CA PHE A 11 -41.74 29.84 3.19
C PHE A 11 -41.87 28.39 3.70
N PHE A 12 -41.86 27.44 2.78
CA PHE A 12 -41.75 26.01 3.08
C PHE A 12 -40.27 25.76 3.51
N THR A 13 -40.01 25.82 4.81
CA THR A 13 -38.73 25.39 5.37
C THR A 13 -38.71 23.89 5.26
N VAL A 14 -38.07 23.36 4.22
CA VAL A 14 -37.73 21.93 4.13
C VAL A 14 -36.69 21.66 5.22
N LEU A 15 -37.17 21.16 6.34
CA LEU A 15 -36.33 20.63 7.42
C LEU A 15 -35.67 19.36 6.88
N PHE A 16 -34.44 19.50 6.37
CA PHE A 16 -33.59 18.35 6.08
C PHE A 16 -33.31 17.67 7.43
N CYS A 17 -34.08 16.65 7.75
CA CYS A 17 -33.70 15.70 8.77
C CYS A 17 -32.39 15.05 8.36
N LEU A 18 -31.27 15.62 8.83
CA LEU A 18 -29.99 14.93 8.90
C LEU A 18 -30.21 13.73 9.83
N ASN A 19 -30.61 12.60 9.27
CA ASN A 19 -30.50 11.33 9.96
C ASN A 19 -29.03 11.21 10.37
N ALA A 20 -28.74 11.43 11.64
CA ALA A 20 -27.51 11.02 12.28
C ALA A 20 -27.50 9.46 12.33
N TYR A 21 -27.33 8.83 11.17
CA TYR A 21 -26.85 7.46 11.14
C TYR A 21 -25.44 7.51 11.69
N GLY A 22 -25.21 6.88 12.82
CA GLY A 22 -23.87 6.65 13.36
C GLY A 22 -22.97 6.19 12.21
N ALA A 23 -21.74 6.68 12.15
CA ALA A 23 -20.85 6.43 11.01
C ALA A 23 -20.75 4.91 10.79
N GLN A 24 -21.22 4.42 9.66
CA GLN A 24 -21.23 3.00 9.30
C GLN A 24 -19.82 2.42 9.12
N TYR A 25 -18.79 3.27 9.18
CA TYR A 25 -17.37 2.95 9.08
C TYR A 25 -16.55 3.99 9.87
N ARG A 26 -15.29 3.68 10.19
CA ARG A 26 -14.43 4.57 10.97
C ARG A 26 -13.65 5.57 10.12
N ALA A 27 -13.12 5.11 9.00
CA ALA A 27 -12.33 5.96 8.10
C ALA A 27 -12.51 5.51 6.65
N ALA A 28 -12.37 6.46 5.72
CA ALA A 28 -12.41 6.16 4.30
C ALA A 28 -11.55 7.14 3.49
N LEU A 29 -11.11 6.65 2.31
CA LEU A 29 -10.32 7.44 1.37
C LEU A 29 -10.57 6.95 -0.05
N VAL A 30 -10.63 7.88 -1.02
CA VAL A 30 -10.60 7.60 -2.45
C VAL A 30 -9.43 8.35 -3.07
N ALA A 31 -8.63 7.65 -3.85
CA ALA A 31 -7.52 8.24 -4.58
C ALA A 31 -7.42 7.70 -6.01
N ASP A 32 -6.87 8.51 -6.86
CA ASP A 32 -6.43 8.15 -8.19
C ASP A 32 -5.08 7.43 -8.08
N MET A 33 -5.00 6.21 -8.62
CA MET A 33 -3.83 5.35 -8.52
C MET A 33 -2.65 5.82 -9.38
N ASP A 34 -2.93 6.51 -10.48
CA ASP A 34 -1.91 6.96 -11.42
C ASP A 34 -1.27 8.26 -10.96
N THR A 35 -2.07 9.21 -10.49
CA THR A 35 -1.62 10.55 -10.09
C THR A 35 -1.34 10.68 -8.58
N GLY A 36 -1.89 9.80 -7.75
CA GLY A 36 -1.86 9.91 -6.29
C GLY A 36 -2.80 11.00 -5.75
N ARG A 37 -3.66 11.60 -6.58
CA ARG A 37 -4.61 12.63 -6.15
C ARG A 37 -5.68 12.02 -5.24
N VAL A 38 -5.80 12.53 -4.03
CA VAL A 38 -6.90 12.18 -3.12
C VAL A 38 -8.15 12.95 -3.54
N LEU A 39 -9.22 12.22 -3.88
CA LEU A 39 -10.50 12.78 -4.31
C LEU A 39 -11.47 12.97 -3.15
N TYR A 40 -11.45 12.03 -2.21
CA TYR A 40 -12.28 12.04 -1.00
C TYR A 40 -11.50 11.46 0.16
N GLN A 41 -11.65 12.04 1.33
CA GLN A 41 -11.16 11.44 2.58
C GLN A 41 -12.08 11.81 3.76
N GLU A 42 -12.24 10.83 4.64
CA GLU A 42 -12.95 10.98 5.91
C GLU A 42 -12.17 10.24 6.99
N ASN A 43 -11.73 10.98 8.02
CA ASN A 43 -10.92 10.45 9.13
C ASN A 43 -9.68 9.66 8.66
N ALA A 44 -9.09 10.04 7.50
CA ALA A 44 -8.09 9.23 6.82
C ALA A 44 -6.81 9.01 7.64
N ASN A 45 -6.50 9.89 8.59
CA ASN A 45 -5.34 9.80 9.48
C ASN A 45 -5.68 9.18 10.85
N GLN A 46 -6.93 8.78 11.09
CA GLN A 46 -7.31 8.09 12.33
C GLN A 46 -6.65 6.72 12.41
N LEU A 47 -6.03 6.41 13.55
CA LEU A 47 -5.46 5.09 13.83
C LEU A 47 -6.55 4.02 13.88
N ASN A 48 -6.29 2.92 13.20
CA ASN A 48 -7.16 1.75 13.12
C ASN A 48 -6.32 0.48 13.10
N TYR A 49 -6.89 -0.61 13.57
CA TYR A 49 -6.32 -1.94 13.36
C TYR A 49 -6.46 -2.32 11.87
N PRO A 50 -5.36 -2.56 11.14
CA PRO A 50 -5.42 -2.90 9.71
C PRO A 50 -6.00 -4.30 9.45
N ALA A 51 -5.97 -5.19 10.44
CA ALA A 51 -6.30 -6.60 10.25
C ALA A 51 -5.55 -7.18 9.03
N SER A 52 -6.20 -8.03 8.22
CA SER A 52 -5.54 -8.65 7.07
C SER A 52 -5.19 -7.69 5.92
N LEU A 53 -5.43 -6.38 6.02
CA LEU A 53 -4.82 -5.41 5.10
C LEU A 53 -3.29 -5.36 5.29
N THR A 54 -2.77 -5.74 6.46
CA THR A 54 -1.36 -6.00 6.75
C THR A 54 -0.68 -6.86 5.68
N LYS A 55 -1.41 -7.85 5.14
CA LYS A 55 -0.89 -8.77 4.13
C LYS A 55 -0.53 -8.09 2.80
N ILE A 56 -0.98 -6.85 2.59
CA ILE A 56 -0.51 -6.03 1.46
C ILE A 56 0.99 -5.76 1.63
N MET A 57 1.47 -5.44 2.85
CA MET A 57 2.90 -5.25 3.13
C MET A 57 3.67 -6.57 3.05
N THR A 58 3.09 -7.68 3.52
CA THR A 58 3.71 -9.01 3.38
C THR A 58 3.93 -9.37 1.91
N LEU A 59 2.92 -9.12 1.06
CA LEU A 59 3.04 -9.32 -0.39
C LEU A 59 3.98 -8.30 -1.04
N TYR A 60 4.00 -7.03 -0.59
CA TYR A 60 4.95 -6.02 -1.06
C TYR A 60 6.40 -6.52 -0.89
N LEU A 61 6.75 -7.02 0.31
CA LEU A 61 8.08 -7.55 0.59
C LEU A 61 8.36 -8.88 -0.14
N THR A 62 7.33 -9.68 -0.40
CA THR A 62 7.44 -10.88 -1.23
C THR A 62 7.73 -10.51 -2.69
N PHE A 63 7.03 -9.52 -3.24
CA PHE A 63 7.27 -9.02 -4.59
C PHE A 63 8.64 -8.34 -4.71
N ASP A 64 9.07 -7.63 -3.69
CA ASP A 64 10.43 -7.10 -3.62
C ASP A 64 11.48 -8.22 -3.67
N ALA A 65 11.26 -9.32 -2.96
CA ALA A 65 12.15 -10.48 -3.00
C ALA A 65 12.18 -11.15 -4.38
N LEU A 66 11.04 -11.25 -5.07
CA LEU A 66 10.96 -11.77 -6.44
C LEU A 66 11.69 -10.84 -7.43
N GLU A 67 11.48 -9.53 -7.33
CA GLU A 67 12.10 -8.55 -8.22
C GLU A 67 13.63 -8.52 -8.09
N HIS A 68 14.15 -8.78 -6.89
CA HIS A 68 15.58 -8.85 -6.62
C HIS A 68 16.18 -10.27 -6.79
N GLY A 69 15.41 -11.24 -7.26
CA GLY A 69 15.89 -12.62 -7.47
C GLY A 69 16.23 -13.38 -6.18
N ARG A 70 15.75 -12.90 -5.02
CA ARG A 70 15.86 -13.60 -3.72
C ARG A 70 14.83 -14.70 -3.56
N LEU A 71 13.79 -14.67 -4.37
CA LEU A 71 12.79 -15.71 -4.58
C LEU A 71 12.49 -15.85 -6.07
N ALA A 72 12.05 -17.04 -6.48
CA ALA A 72 11.39 -17.28 -7.75
C ALA A 72 9.97 -17.81 -7.50
N LEU A 73 9.03 -17.57 -8.44
CA LEU A 73 7.65 -18.04 -8.31
C LEU A 73 7.54 -19.57 -8.15
N ASP A 74 8.53 -20.29 -8.70
CA ASP A 74 8.60 -21.76 -8.66
C ASP A 74 9.34 -22.33 -7.44
N ASP A 75 9.97 -21.48 -6.62
CA ASP A 75 10.61 -21.89 -5.39
C ASP A 75 9.60 -22.48 -4.40
N TYR A 76 10.08 -23.35 -3.51
CA TYR A 76 9.30 -23.95 -2.44
C TYR A 76 9.70 -23.41 -1.08
N LEU A 77 8.73 -22.90 -0.36
CA LEU A 77 8.85 -22.45 1.02
C LEU A 77 8.54 -23.59 1.98
N ILE A 78 9.28 -23.68 3.07
CA ILE A 78 9.07 -24.70 4.11
C ILE A 78 8.13 -24.12 5.17
N VAL A 79 7.13 -24.91 5.54
CA VAL A 79 6.18 -24.58 6.61
C VAL A 79 6.81 -24.93 7.95
N SER A 80 7.01 -23.92 8.80
CA SER A 80 7.49 -24.13 10.18
C SER A 80 6.38 -24.68 11.08
N GLN A 81 6.71 -25.16 12.28
CA GLN A 81 5.73 -25.50 13.29
C GLN A 81 4.94 -24.28 13.75
N SER A 82 5.58 -23.12 13.85
CA SER A 82 4.95 -21.84 14.18
C SER A 82 3.88 -21.44 13.15
N ALA A 83 4.23 -21.51 11.85
CA ALA A 83 3.30 -21.23 10.76
C ALA A 83 2.12 -22.21 10.73
N ALA A 84 2.35 -23.50 10.92
CA ALA A 84 1.29 -24.52 10.98
C ALA A 84 0.29 -24.26 12.12
N ASN A 85 0.77 -23.69 13.24
CA ASN A 85 -0.04 -23.36 14.42
C ASN A 85 -0.73 -21.98 14.32
N ALA A 86 -0.54 -21.23 13.22
CA ALA A 86 -1.17 -19.91 13.07
C ALA A 86 -2.69 -19.96 13.27
N GLU A 87 -3.22 -18.88 13.86
CA GLU A 87 -4.66 -18.72 14.05
C GLU A 87 -5.43 -18.66 12.71
N PRO A 88 -6.68 -19.12 12.63
CA PRO A 88 -7.51 -18.99 11.43
C PRO A 88 -7.71 -17.50 11.01
N VAL A 89 -7.89 -17.20 9.70
CA VAL A 89 -8.06 -18.09 8.53
C VAL A 89 -6.73 -18.65 8.06
N LYS A 90 -6.68 -19.95 7.70
CA LYS A 90 -5.45 -20.63 7.28
C LYS A 90 -5.72 -21.76 6.27
N LEU A 91 -4.73 -22.12 5.46
CA LEU A 91 -4.81 -23.32 4.59
C LEU A 91 -4.79 -24.61 5.42
N GLY A 92 -4.15 -24.61 6.58
CA GLY A 92 -3.96 -25.77 7.45
C GLY A 92 -2.80 -26.66 6.98
N LEU A 93 -1.72 -26.06 6.53
CA LEU A 93 -0.52 -26.76 6.11
C LEU A 93 0.17 -27.41 7.32
N ALA A 94 0.66 -28.64 7.15
CA ALA A 94 1.43 -29.33 8.18
C ALA A 94 2.86 -28.76 8.28
N ALA A 95 3.45 -28.80 9.48
CA ALA A 95 4.87 -28.48 9.66
C ALA A 95 5.75 -29.42 8.81
N GLY A 96 6.79 -28.88 8.18
CA GLY A 96 7.65 -29.58 7.23
C GLY A 96 7.08 -29.70 5.81
N ALA A 97 5.80 -29.39 5.60
CA ALA A 97 5.21 -29.32 4.25
C ALA A 97 5.87 -28.20 3.44
N LYS A 98 5.74 -28.28 2.12
CA LYS A 98 6.25 -27.27 1.20
C LYS A 98 5.09 -26.63 0.43
N ILE A 99 5.17 -25.34 0.21
CA ILE A 99 4.26 -24.58 -0.65
C ILE A 99 5.06 -23.79 -1.68
N ARG A 100 4.64 -23.82 -2.95
CA ARG A 100 5.26 -23.02 -4.01
C ARG A 100 5.00 -21.53 -3.78
N VAL A 101 5.98 -20.68 -4.04
CA VAL A 101 5.88 -19.21 -3.83
C VAL A 101 4.65 -18.63 -4.50
N GLU A 102 4.38 -18.98 -5.76
CA GLU A 102 3.19 -18.51 -6.48
C GLU A 102 1.88 -18.92 -5.78
N ASP A 103 1.79 -20.13 -5.26
CA ASP A 103 0.63 -20.60 -4.49
C ASP A 103 0.53 -19.91 -3.13
N ALA A 104 1.66 -19.61 -2.50
CA ALA A 104 1.70 -18.83 -1.27
C ALA A 104 1.16 -17.39 -1.49
N ILE A 105 1.56 -16.74 -2.57
CA ILE A 105 1.03 -15.41 -2.96
C ILE A 105 -0.49 -15.49 -3.16
N LYS A 106 -0.97 -16.49 -3.92
CA LYS A 106 -2.41 -16.70 -4.15
C LYS A 106 -3.17 -16.99 -2.85
N ALA A 107 -2.62 -17.81 -1.97
CA ALA A 107 -3.22 -18.10 -0.66
C ALA A 107 -3.39 -16.83 0.20
N VAL A 108 -2.40 -15.94 0.19
CA VAL A 108 -2.43 -14.67 0.94
C VAL A 108 -3.35 -13.64 0.28
N ALA A 109 -3.29 -13.49 -1.04
CA ALA A 109 -4.09 -12.50 -1.77
C ALA A 109 -5.58 -12.86 -1.82
N VAL A 110 -5.91 -14.12 -2.15
CA VAL A 110 -7.28 -14.60 -2.39
C VAL A 110 -7.96 -15.02 -1.09
N TYR A 111 -7.35 -15.94 -0.36
CA TYR A 111 -7.95 -16.55 0.83
C TYR A 111 -7.56 -15.86 2.14
N SER A 112 -6.52 -15.02 2.10
CA SER A 112 -6.04 -14.31 3.29
C SER A 112 -5.41 -15.23 4.36
N ALA A 113 -4.78 -16.33 3.96
CA ALA A 113 -4.24 -17.37 4.83
C ALA A 113 -3.16 -16.81 5.78
N ASN A 114 -3.38 -16.96 7.10
CA ASN A 114 -2.47 -16.46 8.14
C ASN A 114 -1.21 -17.33 8.25
N ASP A 115 -1.38 -18.66 8.18
CA ASP A 115 -0.27 -19.62 8.17
C ASP A 115 0.69 -19.34 7.00
N VAL A 116 0.16 -19.08 5.81
CA VAL A 116 0.98 -18.81 4.63
C VAL A 116 1.62 -17.43 4.67
N ALA A 117 0.96 -16.42 5.25
CA ALA A 117 1.60 -15.12 5.49
C ALA A 117 2.83 -15.26 6.41
N ARG A 118 2.73 -16.09 7.46
CA ARG A 118 3.85 -16.44 8.34
C ARG A 118 4.92 -17.25 7.62
N VAL A 119 4.55 -18.24 6.77
CA VAL A 119 5.50 -18.98 5.93
C VAL A 119 6.33 -18.01 5.08
N LEU A 120 5.69 -17.05 4.40
CA LEU A 120 6.41 -16.03 3.63
C LEU A 120 7.36 -15.20 4.52
N ALA A 121 6.89 -14.72 5.67
CA ALA A 121 7.68 -13.93 6.61
C ALA A 121 8.92 -14.68 7.09
N GLU A 122 8.76 -15.89 7.57
CA GLU A 122 9.83 -16.71 8.14
C GLU A 122 10.87 -17.09 7.07
N ASN A 123 10.43 -17.47 5.86
CA ASN A 123 11.37 -17.83 4.79
C ASN A 123 12.13 -16.59 4.25
N LEU A 124 11.52 -15.41 4.27
CA LEU A 124 12.20 -14.15 3.85
C LEU A 124 13.16 -13.60 4.92
N LYS A 125 13.00 -13.97 6.20
CA LYS A 125 13.78 -13.43 7.33
C LYS A 125 14.43 -14.49 8.21
N GLY A 126 14.71 -15.65 7.66
CA GLY A 126 15.50 -16.68 8.36
C GLY A 126 14.80 -17.30 9.58
N GLY A 127 13.47 -17.44 9.53
CA GLY A 127 12.70 -18.20 10.50
C GLY A 127 12.03 -17.40 11.63
N GLN A 128 12.14 -16.07 11.64
CA GLN A 128 11.57 -15.24 12.72
C GLN A 128 10.56 -14.23 12.17
N GLU A 129 9.26 -14.39 12.53
CA GLU A 129 8.20 -13.48 12.12
C GLU A 129 8.38 -12.07 12.72
N GLU A 130 8.89 -11.96 13.93
CA GLU A 130 9.16 -10.68 14.62
C GLU A 130 10.17 -9.85 13.82
N SER A 131 11.28 -10.44 13.38
CA SER A 131 12.27 -9.77 12.53
C SER A 131 11.69 -9.33 11.17
N PHE A 132 10.67 -10.04 10.68
CA PHE A 132 9.95 -9.63 9.48
C PHE A 132 8.99 -8.47 9.76
N ALA A 133 8.32 -8.44 10.91
CA ALA A 133 7.47 -7.33 11.34
C ALA A 133 8.28 -6.02 11.51
N ASP A 134 9.47 -6.11 12.08
CA ASP A 134 10.42 -5.00 12.16
C ASP A 134 10.80 -4.47 10.76
N LEU A 135 11.07 -5.39 9.82
CA LEU A 135 11.32 -5.04 8.42
C LEU A 135 10.10 -4.37 7.80
N MET A 136 8.89 -4.91 7.99
CA MET A 136 7.64 -4.32 7.49
C MET A 136 7.49 -2.88 7.97
N THR A 137 7.72 -2.62 9.26
CA THR A 137 7.61 -1.28 9.86
C THR A 137 8.68 -0.33 9.36
N ARG A 138 9.93 -0.80 9.21
CA ARG A 138 11.01 0.01 8.62
C ARG A 138 10.70 0.39 7.18
N VAL A 139 10.34 -0.57 6.32
CA VAL A 139 9.97 -0.32 4.93
C VAL A 139 8.73 0.57 4.83
N ALA A 140 7.76 0.41 5.74
CA ALA A 140 6.62 1.32 5.83
C ALA A 140 7.06 2.78 5.99
N ARG A 141 8.02 3.05 6.88
CA ARG A 141 8.58 4.41 7.05
C ARG A 141 9.28 4.92 5.79
N GLU A 142 10.06 4.05 5.11
CA GLU A 142 10.78 4.39 3.87
C GLU A 142 9.83 4.78 2.73
N ILE A 143 8.64 4.15 2.65
CA ILE A 143 7.62 4.48 1.65
C ILE A 143 6.57 5.49 2.14
N GLY A 144 6.81 6.13 3.29
CA GLY A 144 6.02 7.27 3.77
C GLY A 144 4.80 6.92 4.63
N LEU A 145 4.67 5.68 5.15
CA LEU A 145 3.63 5.28 6.09
C LEU A 145 4.00 5.73 7.51
N THR A 146 3.77 6.98 7.83
CA THR A 146 4.24 7.59 9.09
C THR A 146 3.46 7.15 10.32
N ASN A 147 2.24 6.64 10.14
CA ASN A 147 1.34 6.25 11.23
C ASN A 147 1.05 4.73 11.24
N THR A 148 1.98 3.92 10.72
CA THR A 148 1.82 2.47 10.64
C THR A 148 2.89 1.76 11.46
N ASN A 149 2.47 0.80 12.28
CA ASN A 149 3.33 -0.13 12.99
C ASN A 149 2.82 -1.56 12.75
N PHE A 150 3.70 -2.44 12.30
CA PHE A 150 3.40 -3.85 12.07
C PHE A 150 4.06 -4.70 13.15
N GLU A 151 3.27 -5.62 13.74
CA GLU A 151 3.70 -6.54 14.80
C GLU A 151 3.75 -8.00 14.33
N ASN A 152 3.15 -8.30 13.18
CA ASN A 152 3.15 -9.62 12.56
C ASN A 152 2.84 -9.52 11.07
N SER A 153 3.04 -10.62 10.34
CA SER A 153 2.86 -10.69 8.89
C SER A 153 1.40 -10.75 8.43
N SER A 154 0.47 -11.03 9.32
CA SER A 154 -0.90 -11.41 8.96
C SER A 154 -1.97 -10.40 9.34
N GLY A 155 -1.68 -9.50 10.30
CA GLY A 155 -2.64 -8.56 10.89
C GLY A 155 -3.52 -9.21 11.96
N LEU A 156 -3.04 -10.29 12.58
CA LEU A 156 -3.64 -10.83 13.80
C LEU A 156 -3.59 -9.80 14.93
N PRO A 157 -4.51 -9.86 15.90
CA PRO A 157 -4.63 -8.85 16.93
C PRO A 157 -3.35 -8.66 17.76
N ASN A 158 -2.89 -7.43 17.81
CA ASN A 158 -1.89 -6.89 18.71
C ASN A 158 -2.24 -5.41 18.90
N ASP A 159 -2.12 -4.85 20.09
CA ASP A 159 -2.60 -3.50 20.40
C ASP A 159 -1.75 -2.41 19.75
N ASP A 160 -0.48 -2.69 19.48
CA ASP A 160 0.44 -1.79 18.81
C ASP A 160 0.44 -1.95 17.26
N HIS A 161 -0.31 -2.94 16.73
CA HIS A 161 -0.44 -3.19 15.30
C HIS A 161 -1.46 -2.23 14.67
N MET A 162 -1.02 -1.04 14.31
CA MET A 162 -1.87 0.07 13.91
C MET A 162 -1.51 0.61 12.53
N SER A 163 -2.51 1.20 11.86
CA SER A 163 -2.33 1.92 10.59
C SER A 163 -3.46 2.95 10.40
N THR A 164 -3.46 3.66 9.28
CA THR A 164 -4.49 4.62 8.89
C THR A 164 -5.01 4.34 7.48
N ALA A 165 -6.17 4.88 7.10
CA ALA A 165 -6.67 4.74 5.74
C ALA A 165 -5.72 5.39 4.71
N ARG A 166 -5.04 6.47 5.10
CA ARG A 166 -4.02 7.14 4.28
C ARG A 166 -2.80 6.24 4.06
N ASP A 167 -2.26 5.64 5.13
CA ASP A 167 -1.07 4.80 5.04
C ASP A 167 -1.36 3.51 4.24
N ILE A 168 -2.53 2.89 4.46
CA ILE A 168 -2.97 1.74 3.65
C ILE A 168 -3.12 2.12 2.17
N ALA A 169 -3.62 3.31 1.87
CA ALA A 169 -3.69 3.80 0.49
C ALA A 169 -2.29 4.00 -0.12
N LEU A 170 -1.36 4.62 0.62
CA LEU A 170 0.05 4.77 0.18
C LEU A 170 0.70 3.41 -0.09
N LEU A 171 0.53 2.44 0.81
CA LEU A 171 1.03 1.09 0.63
C LEU A 171 0.47 0.42 -0.62
N SER A 172 -0.85 0.55 -0.84
CA SER A 172 -1.51 -0.04 -2.02
C SER A 172 -1.00 0.58 -3.32
N MET A 173 -0.77 1.90 -3.33
CA MET A 173 -0.15 2.60 -4.47
C MET A 173 1.31 2.19 -4.67
N ALA A 174 2.07 1.99 -3.59
CA ALA A 174 3.45 1.51 -3.69
C ALA A 174 3.51 0.12 -4.34
N VAL A 175 2.61 -0.81 -3.98
CA VAL A 175 2.50 -2.10 -4.66
C VAL A 175 2.22 -1.93 -6.15
N TYR A 176 1.23 -1.09 -6.50
CA TYR A 176 0.82 -0.86 -7.89
C TYR A 176 1.96 -0.28 -8.74
N LYS A 177 2.69 0.68 -8.20
CA LYS A 177 3.75 1.38 -8.91
C LYS A 177 5.07 0.61 -8.98
N HIS A 178 5.45 -0.05 -7.89
CA HIS A 178 6.73 -0.75 -7.82
C HIS A 178 6.67 -2.15 -8.42
N PHE A 179 5.50 -2.81 -8.38
CA PHE A 179 5.34 -4.21 -8.77
C PHE A 179 4.12 -4.44 -9.67
N PRO A 180 3.96 -3.66 -10.78
CA PRO A 180 2.78 -3.76 -11.65
C PRO A 180 2.61 -5.16 -12.26
N GLN A 181 3.71 -5.89 -12.49
CA GLN A 181 3.70 -7.25 -13.02
C GLN A 181 3.04 -8.27 -12.09
N TYR A 182 2.98 -8.00 -10.77
CA TYR A 182 2.35 -8.87 -9.77
C TYR A 182 0.95 -8.38 -9.35
N TRP A 183 0.49 -7.25 -9.88
CA TRP A 183 -0.82 -6.68 -9.54
C TRP A 183 -1.97 -7.64 -9.79
N HIS A 184 -1.89 -8.45 -10.84
CA HIS A 184 -2.90 -9.42 -11.22
C HIS A 184 -3.29 -10.41 -10.11
N PHE A 185 -2.40 -10.70 -9.15
CA PHE A 185 -2.70 -11.59 -8.02
C PHE A 185 -3.86 -11.07 -7.14
N PHE A 186 -4.03 -9.76 -7.04
CA PHE A 186 -5.11 -9.15 -6.25
C PHE A 186 -6.48 -9.23 -6.94
N GLY A 187 -6.50 -9.37 -8.26
CA GLY A 187 -7.71 -9.51 -9.07
C GLY A 187 -8.25 -10.93 -9.20
N ILE A 188 -7.54 -11.93 -8.66
CA ILE A 188 -7.95 -13.34 -8.73
C ILE A 188 -9.25 -13.55 -7.93
N LYS A 189 -10.33 -13.96 -8.61
CA LYS A 189 -11.67 -14.19 -8.03
C LYS A 189 -11.73 -15.47 -7.21
N SER A 190 -11.11 -16.53 -7.71
CA SER A 190 -10.99 -17.82 -7.04
C SER A 190 -9.73 -18.56 -7.45
N TRP A 191 -9.26 -19.45 -6.59
CA TRP A 191 -8.06 -20.22 -6.81
C TRP A 191 -8.24 -21.63 -6.20
N THR A 192 -7.79 -22.66 -6.91
CA THR A 192 -7.88 -24.05 -6.47
C THR A 192 -6.50 -24.54 -6.03
N TYR A 193 -6.42 -25.09 -4.83
CA TYR A 193 -5.20 -25.64 -4.26
C TYR A 193 -5.51 -26.97 -3.57
N ASN A 194 -4.75 -28.01 -3.90
CA ASN A 194 -4.97 -29.38 -3.39
C ASN A 194 -6.43 -29.84 -3.48
N GLY A 195 -7.09 -29.59 -4.64
CA GLY A 195 -8.46 -29.99 -4.89
C GLY A 195 -9.54 -29.14 -4.23
N LYS A 196 -9.17 -28.16 -3.41
CA LYS A 196 -10.12 -27.23 -2.76
C LYS A 196 -10.09 -25.87 -3.41
N THR A 197 -11.27 -25.33 -3.74
CA THR A 197 -11.42 -23.97 -4.30
C THR A 197 -11.64 -22.94 -3.19
N TYR A 198 -10.86 -21.88 -3.23
CA TYR A 198 -10.92 -20.75 -2.34
C TYR A 198 -11.40 -19.52 -3.11
N THR A 199 -12.37 -18.79 -2.54
CA THR A 199 -12.97 -17.60 -3.17
C THR A 199 -12.42 -16.34 -2.50
N ASN A 200 -12.14 -15.31 -3.30
CA ASN A 200 -11.68 -14.02 -2.81
C ASN A 200 -12.74 -13.35 -1.93
N GLY A 201 -12.31 -12.82 -0.79
CA GLY A 201 -13.17 -12.08 0.13
C GLY A 201 -13.65 -10.72 -0.38
N ASN A 202 -13.04 -10.19 -1.45
CA ASN A 202 -13.47 -8.96 -2.11
C ASN A 202 -14.58 -9.25 -3.12
N ARG A 203 -15.83 -9.08 -2.70
CA ARG A 203 -17.01 -9.31 -3.57
C ARG A 203 -17.08 -8.36 -4.77
N LEU A 204 -16.45 -7.19 -4.70
CA LEU A 204 -16.47 -6.22 -5.79
C LEU A 204 -15.77 -6.74 -7.05
N LEU A 205 -14.86 -7.70 -6.93
CA LEU A 205 -14.25 -8.38 -8.08
C LEU A 205 -15.27 -9.05 -9.02
N THR A 206 -16.47 -9.37 -8.52
CA THR A 206 -17.53 -9.98 -9.32
C THR A 206 -18.75 -9.07 -9.51
N SER A 207 -18.93 -8.06 -8.64
CA SER A 207 -20.15 -7.24 -8.62
C SER A 207 -19.93 -5.78 -9.03
N PHE A 208 -18.69 -5.33 -9.20
CA PHE A 208 -18.37 -3.94 -9.57
C PHE A 208 -17.57 -3.92 -10.88
N ASN A 209 -18.11 -3.24 -11.89
CA ASN A 209 -17.48 -3.16 -13.20
C ASN A 209 -16.09 -2.49 -13.13
N GLY A 210 -15.08 -3.16 -13.71
CA GLY A 210 -13.70 -2.69 -13.72
C GLY A 210 -12.92 -2.99 -12.43
N CYS A 211 -13.51 -3.65 -11.42
CA CYS A 211 -12.79 -3.99 -10.18
C CYS A 211 -11.68 -5.02 -10.46
N ASP A 212 -10.45 -4.68 -10.06
CA ASP A 212 -9.23 -5.46 -10.29
C ASP A 212 -8.41 -5.74 -9.01
N GLY A 213 -8.90 -5.32 -7.85
CA GLY A 213 -8.26 -5.51 -6.56
C GLY A 213 -9.09 -5.03 -5.37
N MET A 214 -8.63 -5.08 -4.17
CA MET A 214 -7.34 -5.53 -3.74
C MET A 214 -7.45 -6.50 -2.55
N LYS A 215 -7.77 -6.01 -1.34
CA LYS A 215 -7.67 -6.82 -0.13
C LYS A 215 -8.73 -6.49 0.90
N THR A 216 -9.25 -7.53 1.58
CA THR A 216 -10.17 -7.41 2.72
C THR A 216 -9.46 -7.63 4.05
N GLY A 217 -10.00 -7.06 5.11
CA GLY A 217 -9.57 -7.28 6.49
C GLY A 217 -10.75 -7.41 7.45
N TYR A 218 -10.59 -8.23 8.49
CA TYR A 218 -11.54 -8.35 9.60
C TYR A 218 -10.88 -8.89 10.84
N THR A 219 -11.14 -8.26 11.97
CA THR A 219 -11.03 -8.80 13.33
C THR A 219 -12.16 -8.22 14.17
N LYS A 220 -12.40 -8.75 15.38
CA LYS A 220 -13.40 -8.15 16.29
C LYS A 220 -13.09 -6.68 16.60
N LYS A 221 -11.80 -6.32 16.80
CA LYS A 221 -11.34 -4.95 17.08
C LYS A 221 -11.38 -4.04 15.84
N SER A 222 -10.90 -4.52 14.69
CA SER A 222 -10.85 -3.74 13.44
C SER A 222 -12.22 -3.52 12.81
N LYS A 223 -13.19 -4.41 13.05
CA LYS A 223 -14.39 -4.54 12.21
C LYS A 223 -14.01 -4.87 10.76
N TYR A 224 -14.86 -4.57 9.78
CA TYR A 224 -14.66 -4.95 8.39
C TYR A 224 -13.95 -3.85 7.60
N SER A 225 -12.88 -4.20 6.92
CA SER A 225 -12.08 -3.28 6.12
C SER A 225 -11.88 -3.79 4.69
N LEU A 226 -11.67 -2.88 3.74
CA LEU A 226 -11.46 -3.19 2.33
C LEU A 226 -10.60 -2.11 1.68
N VAL A 227 -9.62 -2.53 0.91
CA VAL A 227 -9.09 -1.76 -0.22
C VAL A 227 -9.72 -2.34 -1.48
N ALA A 228 -10.41 -1.52 -2.25
CA ALA A 228 -10.94 -1.89 -3.57
C ALA A 228 -10.37 -0.95 -4.63
N THR A 229 -10.00 -1.52 -5.78
CA THR A 229 -9.50 -0.77 -6.93
C THR A 229 -10.33 -1.08 -8.16
N ALA A 230 -10.45 -0.13 -9.07
CA ALA A 230 -11.19 -0.32 -10.30
C ALA A 230 -10.71 0.61 -11.42
N HIS A 231 -10.74 0.09 -12.66
CA HIS A 231 -10.54 0.84 -13.88
C HIS A 231 -11.86 1.25 -14.55
N ARG A 232 -11.90 2.48 -15.11
CA ARG A 232 -12.91 2.93 -16.07
C ARG A 232 -12.24 3.84 -17.10
N GLY A 233 -12.13 3.35 -18.34
CA GLY A 233 -11.30 4.00 -19.36
C GLY A 233 -9.85 4.11 -18.84
N ASP A 234 -9.27 5.29 -18.98
CA ASP A 234 -7.89 5.57 -18.56
C ASP A 234 -7.75 5.88 -17.06
N ASN A 235 -8.86 5.89 -16.30
CA ASN A 235 -8.82 6.20 -14.87
C ASN A 235 -8.76 4.93 -14.03
N HIS A 236 -7.80 4.85 -13.12
CA HIS A 236 -7.68 3.80 -12.12
C HIS A 236 -7.83 4.37 -10.72
N LEU A 237 -8.90 4.02 -10.03
CA LEU A 237 -9.21 4.52 -8.69
C LEU A 237 -9.07 3.45 -7.63
N MET A 238 -8.73 3.90 -6.42
CA MET A 238 -8.73 3.12 -5.20
C MET A 238 -9.72 3.70 -4.20
N SER A 239 -10.44 2.83 -3.49
CA SER A 239 -11.21 3.14 -2.29
C SER A 239 -10.69 2.33 -1.11
N VAL A 240 -10.35 3.01 -0.01
CA VAL A 240 -10.02 2.40 1.28
C VAL A 240 -11.17 2.65 2.24
N VAL A 241 -11.71 1.59 2.85
CA VAL A 241 -12.75 1.65 3.89
C VAL A 241 -12.25 0.87 5.09
N LEU A 242 -12.18 1.51 6.25
CA LEU A 242 -11.76 0.90 7.52
C LEU A 242 -12.89 0.89 8.52
N GLY A 243 -13.04 -0.21 9.24
CA GLY A 243 -13.91 -0.29 10.40
C GLY A 243 -15.41 -0.30 10.09
N ALA A 244 -15.85 -0.78 8.95
CA ALA A 244 -17.27 -0.91 8.62
C ALA A 244 -17.95 -1.95 9.54
N GLU A 245 -19.24 -1.73 9.84
CA GLU A 245 -20.00 -2.55 10.80
C GLU A 245 -20.12 -4.02 10.36
N ASN A 246 -20.29 -4.24 9.06
CA ASN A 246 -20.42 -5.58 8.47
C ASN A 246 -19.86 -5.62 7.04
N LYS A 247 -19.78 -6.84 6.48
CA LYS A 247 -19.23 -7.11 5.14
C LYS A 247 -20.00 -6.44 4.00
N ASP A 248 -21.30 -6.26 4.16
CA ASP A 248 -22.17 -5.70 3.12
C ASP A 248 -22.04 -4.16 3.12
N VAL A 249 -22.06 -3.53 4.30
CA VAL A 249 -21.75 -2.09 4.45
C VAL A 249 -20.36 -1.78 3.87
N ARG A 250 -19.36 -2.56 4.21
CA ARG A 250 -17.99 -2.40 3.68
C ARG A 250 -17.96 -2.39 2.15
N ALA A 251 -18.61 -3.37 1.50
CA ALA A 251 -18.60 -3.48 0.06
C ALA A 251 -19.41 -2.34 -0.60
N ASN A 252 -20.60 -2.03 -0.06
CA ASN A 252 -21.46 -0.96 -0.57
C ASN A 252 -20.80 0.41 -0.46
N VAL A 253 -20.19 0.72 0.69
CA VAL A 253 -19.47 1.99 0.89
C VAL A 253 -18.31 2.11 -0.08
N ALA A 254 -17.49 1.06 -0.24
CA ALA A 254 -16.37 1.09 -1.18
C ALA A 254 -16.84 1.30 -2.63
N ALA A 255 -17.90 0.62 -3.06
CA ALA A 255 -18.49 0.78 -4.39
C ALA A 255 -19.05 2.19 -4.62
N GLN A 256 -19.78 2.75 -3.64
CA GLN A 256 -20.31 4.12 -3.71
C GLN A 256 -19.16 5.15 -3.80
N MET A 257 -18.10 4.95 -3.04
CA MET A 257 -16.93 5.83 -3.05
C MET A 257 -16.18 5.78 -4.38
N LEU A 258 -15.97 4.59 -4.97
CA LEU A 258 -15.41 4.47 -6.31
C LEU A 258 -16.28 5.17 -7.36
N ASN A 259 -17.60 4.95 -7.34
CA ASN A 259 -18.52 5.62 -8.25
C ASN A 259 -18.45 7.15 -8.12
N ARG A 260 -18.41 7.64 -6.87
CA ARG A 260 -18.27 9.08 -6.60
C ARG A 260 -16.93 9.61 -7.12
N GLY A 261 -15.84 8.88 -6.90
CA GLY A 261 -14.51 9.25 -7.39
C GLY A 261 -14.47 9.38 -8.91
N PHE A 262 -15.01 8.41 -9.64
CA PHE A 262 -15.14 8.48 -11.10
C PHE A 262 -16.00 9.66 -11.57
N SER A 263 -17.12 9.94 -10.88
CA SER A 263 -17.94 11.11 -11.19
C SER A 263 -17.19 12.43 -10.94
N MET A 264 -16.38 12.50 -9.89
CA MET A 264 -15.57 13.69 -9.57
C MET A 264 -14.48 13.94 -10.63
N LEU A 265 -13.82 12.88 -11.13
CA LEU A 265 -12.85 13.01 -12.22
C LEU A 265 -13.51 13.57 -13.49
N ASN A 266 -14.66 13.04 -13.85
CA ASN A 266 -15.40 13.45 -15.06
C ASN A 266 -15.93 14.89 -14.96
N SER A 267 -16.26 15.39 -13.77
CA SER A 267 -16.80 16.74 -13.55
C SER A 267 -15.75 17.78 -13.19
N GLY A 268 -14.48 17.40 -12.99
CA GLY A 268 -13.44 18.31 -12.49
C GLY A 268 -13.68 18.81 -11.05
N ALA A 269 -14.51 18.12 -10.27
CA ALA A 269 -14.87 18.52 -8.92
C ALA A 269 -13.66 18.57 -7.99
N GLN A 270 -13.69 19.49 -7.02
CA GLN A 270 -12.62 19.61 -6.03
C GLN A 270 -12.65 18.46 -5.01
N PRO A 271 -11.49 18.08 -4.45
CA PRO A 271 -11.39 17.08 -3.39
C PRO A 271 -12.25 17.41 -2.17
N VAL A 272 -12.82 16.39 -1.55
CA VAL A 272 -13.65 16.52 -0.35
C VAL A 272 -12.94 15.95 0.86
N VAL A 273 -12.73 16.76 1.89
CA VAL A 273 -12.12 16.38 3.17
C VAL A 273 -13.17 16.47 4.27
N LYS A 274 -13.36 15.39 5.01
CA LYS A 274 -14.21 15.34 6.20
C LYS A 274 -13.41 14.80 7.38
N ASN A 275 -13.46 15.50 8.51
CA ASN A 275 -12.93 15.06 9.78
C ASN A 275 -14.09 15.08 10.78
N THR A 276 -14.71 13.93 11.01
CA THR A 276 -15.82 13.75 11.94
C THR A 276 -15.37 13.09 13.24
N TYR A 277 -14.12 12.63 13.30
CA TYR A 277 -13.56 11.97 14.48
C TYR A 277 -13.21 13.00 15.54
N VAL A 278 -13.91 12.92 16.65
CA VAL A 278 -13.50 13.53 17.93
C VAL A 278 -12.85 12.40 18.73
N PRO A 279 -11.54 12.46 19.03
CA PRO A 279 -10.91 11.43 19.86
C PRO A 279 -11.64 11.39 21.21
N PRO A 280 -11.90 10.20 21.77
CA PRO A 280 -12.38 10.10 23.14
C PRO A 280 -11.38 10.83 24.04
N VAL A 281 -11.88 11.70 24.92
CA VAL A 281 -11.07 12.27 25.99
C VAL A 281 -10.63 11.08 26.85
N VAL A 282 -9.42 10.62 26.64
CA VAL A 282 -8.81 9.63 27.52
C VAL A 282 -8.40 10.41 28.75
N GLU A 283 -9.19 10.27 29.82
CA GLU A 283 -8.77 10.65 31.17
C GLU A 283 -7.45 9.89 31.40
N SER A 284 -6.36 10.63 31.52
CA SER A 284 -5.01 10.10 31.52
C SER A 284 -4.77 9.34 32.83
N GLU A 285 -4.86 8.02 32.81
CA GLU A 285 -4.10 7.24 33.79
C GLU A 285 -2.60 7.41 33.48
N PRO A 286 -1.75 7.61 34.50
CA PRO A 286 -0.34 7.88 34.30
C PRO A 286 0.34 6.64 33.68
N ARG A 287 0.75 6.76 32.42
CA ARG A 287 1.57 5.78 31.74
C ARG A 287 2.95 5.74 32.40
N PRO A 288 3.54 4.56 32.70
CA PRO A 288 4.93 4.49 33.14
C PRO A 288 5.84 5.14 32.09
N ALA A 289 6.82 5.91 32.56
CA ALA A 289 7.70 6.74 31.76
C ALA A 289 8.39 5.92 30.64
N PRO A 290 8.33 6.37 29.36
CA PRO A 290 9.09 5.75 28.30
C PRO A 290 10.59 6.08 28.47
N MET A 291 11.44 5.10 28.15
CA MET A 291 12.87 5.30 28.01
C MET A 291 13.18 6.39 26.95
N PRO A 292 14.25 7.17 27.09
CA PRO A 292 14.45 8.37 26.27
C PRO A 292 14.71 8.01 24.80
N VAL A 293 13.71 8.26 23.96
CA VAL A 293 13.83 8.35 22.52
C VAL A 293 13.83 9.83 22.17
N SER A 294 14.76 10.22 21.30
CA SER A 294 15.00 11.60 20.86
C SER A 294 13.70 12.37 20.54
N ALA A 295 13.66 13.64 20.94
CA ALA A 295 12.49 14.51 20.96
C ALA A 295 11.70 14.55 19.66
N PRO A 296 10.34 14.54 19.72
CA PRO A 296 9.51 14.74 18.54
C PRO A 296 9.54 16.20 18.08
N VAL A 297 9.68 16.39 16.78
CA VAL A 297 9.55 17.67 16.12
C VAL A 297 8.08 18.15 16.24
N PRO A 298 7.81 19.43 16.57
CA PRO A 298 6.45 19.92 16.75
C PRO A 298 5.65 19.83 15.45
N VAL A 299 4.51 19.18 15.52
CA VAL A 299 3.56 19.09 14.39
C VAL A 299 2.80 20.41 14.30
N SER A 300 3.14 21.23 13.31
CA SER A 300 2.31 22.39 12.95
C SER A 300 1.00 21.90 12.30
N ASN A 301 -0.12 22.49 12.70
CA ASN A 301 -1.43 22.30 12.07
C ASN A 301 -1.43 22.86 10.65
N SER A 302 -0.85 22.12 9.69
CA SER A 302 -0.99 22.41 8.26
C SER A 302 -2.04 21.47 7.66
N SER A 303 -2.93 22.00 6.87
CA SER A 303 -3.92 21.26 6.09
C SER A 303 -3.26 20.06 5.38
N ALA A 304 -3.81 18.87 5.57
CA ALA A 304 -3.27 17.66 4.97
C ALA A 304 -3.17 17.79 3.45
N PRO A 305 -2.05 17.40 2.84
CA PRO A 305 -1.86 17.52 1.39
C PRO A 305 -2.92 16.73 0.63
N THR A 306 -3.43 17.31 -0.46
CA THR A 306 -4.47 16.74 -1.32
C THR A 306 -3.94 15.72 -2.32
N THR A 307 -2.63 15.44 -2.30
CA THR A 307 -1.98 14.39 -3.11
C THR A 307 -0.96 13.61 -2.28
N PHE A 308 -0.78 12.32 -2.59
CA PHE A 308 0.28 11.51 -1.99
C PHE A 308 1.68 11.95 -2.44
N ALA A 309 1.81 12.58 -3.61
CA ALA A 309 3.06 13.17 -4.07
C ALA A 309 3.60 14.24 -3.12
N GLY A 310 2.72 15.03 -2.48
CA GLY A 310 3.11 16.01 -1.48
C GLY A 310 3.68 15.40 -0.18
N ALA A 311 3.14 14.26 0.26
CA ALA A 311 3.65 13.54 1.43
C ALA A 311 4.98 12.83 1.14
N TYR A 312 5.15 12.30 -0.08
CA TYR A 312 6.38 11.65 -0.55
C TYR A 312 7.54 12.65 -0.69
N ASN A 313 7.27 13.87 -1.23
CA ASN A 313 8.29 14.91 -1.41
C ASN A 313 8.71 15.59 -0.08
N ALA A 314 7.84 15.66 0.92
CA ALA A 314 8.18 16.29 2.20
C ALA A 314 9.20 15.49 3.04
N ALA A 315 9.32 14.17 2.81
CA ALA A 315 10.29 13.31 3.49
C ALA A 315 11.71 13.37 2.90
N THR A 316 11.93 14.01 1.74
CA THR A 316 13.17 13.94 0.97
C THR A 316 13.99 15.23 0.90
N THR A 317 13.62 16.31 1.61
CA THR A 317 14.32 17.61 1.54
C THR A 317 15.46 17.77 2.56
N ASN A 318 16.40 16.81 2.58
CA ASN A 318 17.73 17.08 3.16
C ASN A 318 18.76 16.96 2.04
N ALA A 319 19.44 18.07 1.75
CA ALA A 319 20.45 18.15 0.70
C ALA A 319 21.61 17.16 0.92
N MET A 320 21.74 16.17 0.05
CA MET A 320 22.84 15.22 0.05
C MET A 320 23.86 15.56 -1.06
N PRO A 321 25.14 15.20 -0.91
CA PRO A 321 26.20 15.54 -1.85
C PRO A 321 25.99 14.90 -3.24
N LYS A 322 26.41 15.60 -4.29
CA LYS A 322 26.40 15.08 -5.66
C LYS A 322 27.40 13.92 -5.81
N TYR A 323 26.96 12.83 -6.44
CA TYR A 323 27.84 11.72 -6.81
C TYR A 323 28.81 12.17 -7.94
N THR A 324 30.12 11.99 -7.73
CA THR A 324 31.19 12.24 -8.71
C THR A 324 31.96 10.95 -8.99
N GLY A 325 31.26 9.95 -9.54
CA GLY A 325 31.89 8.65 -9.85
C GLY A 325 32.47 8.59 -11.27
N ALA A 326 33.55 7.83 -11.43
CA ALA A 326 34.22 7.57 -12.71
C ALA A 326 33.38 6.71 -13.64
N ALA A 327 33.64 6.81 -14.96
CA ALA A 327 32.96 6.03 -15.98
C ALA A 327 33.12 4.51 -15.76
N VAL A 328 32.01 3.79 -15.63
CA VAL A 328 31.99 2.34 -15.43
C VAL A 328 32.17 1.64 -16.77
N THR A 329 33.25 0.92 -16.94
CA THR A 329 33.47 -0.04 -18.00
C THR A 329 32.94 -1.42 -17.59
N LYS A 330 32.51 -2.19 -18.58
CA LYS A 330 31.81 -3.51 -18.54
C LYS A 330 32.26 -4.45 -17.42
N SER A 331 31.25 -4.99 -16.74
CA SER A 331 31.19 -6.20 -15.88
C SER A 331 32.47 -6.66 -15.17
N VAL A 332 32.53 -6.40 -13.87
CA VAL A 332 33.28 -7.21 -12.92
C VAL A 332 32.27 -8.13 -12.21
N ALA A 333 32.47 -9.44 -12.29
CA ALA A 333 31.68 -10.41 -11.57
C ALA A 333 31.84 -10.17 -10.05
N GLY A 334 30.76 -9.86 -9.32
CA GLY A 334 30.75 -9.76 -7.86
C GLY A 334 30.63 -8.33 -7.28
N GLY A 335 30.30 -7.29 -8.05
CA GLY A 335 30.07 -5.94 -7.56
C GLY A 335 28.58 -5.60 -7.39
N SER A 336 28.26 -4.66 -6.49
CA SER A 336 26.93 -4.09 -6.37
C SER A 336 26.57 -3.22 -7.57
N GLY A 337 25.27 -3.04 -7.82
CA GLY A 337 24.75 -2.14 -8.83
C GLY A 337 23.52 -1.38 -8.34
N VAL A 338 23.08 -0.38 -9.16
CA VAL A 338 21.86 0.38 -8.88
C VAL A 338 20.92 0.29 -10.07
N GLN A 339 19.68 -0.12 -9.85
CA GLN A 339 18.61 -0.12 -10.82
C GLN A 339 17.75 1.12 -10.67
N PHE A 340 17.40 1.78 -11.78
CA PHE A 340 16.64 3.03 -11.87
C PHE A 340 15.26 2.84 -12.52
N GLY A 341 14.67 1.66 -12.34
CA GLY A 341 13.35 1.31 -12.85
C GLY A 341 13.35 0.19 -13.87
N ALA A 342 12.12 -0.26 -14.18
CA ALA A 342 11.81 -1.18 -15.26
C ALA A 342 10.65 -0.59 -16.09
N PHE A 343 10.73 -0.67 -17.41
CA PHE A 343 9.86 0.03 -18.35
C PHE A 343 9.25 -0.95 -19.34
N SER A 344 8.02 -0.72 -19.75
CA SER A 344 7.31 -1.53 -20.74
C SER A 344 7.77 -1.28 -22.17
N SER A 345 8.60 -0.26 -22.42
CA SER A 345 9.17 0.03 -23.72
C SER A 345 10.66 0.40 -23.63
N GLU A 346 11.42 0.02 -24.65
CA GLU A 346 12.84 0.35 -24.74
C GLU A 346 13.06 1.88 -24.84
N SER A 347 12.15 2.60 -25.49
CA SER A 347 12.21 4.05 -25.61
C SER A 347 12.11 4.74 -24.23
N ALA A 348 11.19 4.30 -23.38
CA ALA A 348 11.05 4.83 -22.01
C ALA A 348 12.29 4.51 -21.16
N ALA A 349 12.84 3.30 -21.27
CA ALA A 349 14.07 2.93 -20.58
C ALA A 349 15.28 3.78 -21.04
N ARG A 350 15.43 4.03 -22.35
CA ARG A 350 16.48 4.91 -22.90
C ARG A 350 16.34 6.36 -22.41
N SER A 351 15.10 6.86 -22.29
CA SER A 351 14.83 8.17 -21.73
C SER A 351 15.28 8.24 -20.25
N GLN A 352 15.05 7.18 -19.49
CA GLN A 352 15.51 7.10 -18.10
C GLN A 352 17.05 7.03 -17.99
N VAL A 353 17.73 6.32 -18.91
CA VAL A 353 19.20 6.34 -18.98
C VAL A 353 19.73 7.77 -19.17
N ALA A 354 19.13 8.53 -20.06
CA ALA A 354 19.49 9.93 -20.30
C ALA A 354 19.22 10.80 -19.05
N ASN A 355 18.09 10.59 -18.36
CA ASN A 355 17.73 11.29 -17.12
C ASN A 355 18.74 10.98 -15.99
N VAL A 356 19.12 9.72 -15.80
CA VAL A 356 20.13 9.27 -14.84
C VAL A 356 21.47 9.93 -15.12
N LYS A 357 21.91 9.91 -16.39
CA LYS A 357 23.17 10.55 -16.79
C LYS A 357 23.17 12.06 -16.55
N ASN A 358 22.10 12.73 -16.93
CA ASN A 358 21.99 14.20 -16.79
C ASN A 358 21.90 14.67 -15.34
N LYS A 359 21.14 13.97 -14.49
CA LYS A 359 20.90 14.39 -13.11
C LYS A 359 21.94 13.86 -12.13
N LEU A 360 22.47 12.65 -12.36
CA LEU A 360 23.35 11.96 -11.42
C LEU A 360 24.79 11.81 -11.92
N GLY A 361 25.05 12.06 -13.20
CA GLY A 361 26.33 11.77 -13.83
C GLY A 361 26.66 10.28 -13.97
N ALA A 362 25.76 9.39 -13.58
CA ALA A 362 25.98 7.96 -13.57
C ALA A 362 25.69 7.33 -14.95
N ASN A 363 26.52 6.34 -15.34
CA ASN A 363 26.28 5.57 -16.55
C ASN A 363 25.41 4.36 -16.22
N ALA A 364 24.22 4.31 -16.82
CA ALA A 364 23.32 3.18 -16.77
C ALA A 364 23.10 2.60 -18.15
N ILE A 365 22.73 1.34 -18.23
CA ILE A 365 22.41 0.63 -19.46
C ILE A 365 20.97 0.11 -19.43
N VAL A 366 20.40 -0.11 -20.62
CA VAL A 366 19.08 -0.77 -20.77
C VAL A 366 19.31 -2.26 -20.94
N GLU A 367 18.63 -3.08 -20.14
CA GLU A 367 18.63 -4.53 -20.20
C GLU A 367 17.23 -5.07 -20.48
N PRO A 368 17.02 -5.79 -21.60
CA PRO A 368 15.76 -6.49 -21.81
C PRO A 368 15.61 -7.65 -20.80
N THR A 369 14.42 -7.82 -20.26
CA THR A 369 14.07 -8.97 -19.42
C THR A 369 13.36 -10.03 -20.26
N GLY A 370 13.39 -11.28 -19.82
CA GLY A 370 12.63 -12.36 -20.47
C GLY A 370 11.09 -12.17 -20.40
N THR A 371 10.61 -11.16 -19.64
CA THR A 371 9.20 -10.83 -19.46
C THR A 371 8.73 -9.63 -20.31
N GLY A 372 9.56 -9.14 -21.24
CA GLY A 372 9.22 -8.01 -22.13
C GLY A 372 9.39 -6.62 -21.50
N LEU A 373 9.99 -6.52 -20.32
CA LEU A 373 10.37 -5.26 -19.71
C LEU A 373 11.82 -4.88 -20.03
N TYR A 374 12.15 -3.61 -19.87
CA TYR A 374 13.47 -3.03 -20.07
C TYR A 374 13.95 -2.41 -18.75
N ARG A 375 14.99 -2.98 -18.13
CA ARG A 375 15.59 -2.46 -16.88
C ARG A 375 16.66 -1.43 -17.20
N VAL A 376 16.75 -0.41 -16.34
CA VAL A 376 17.83 0.59 -16.39
C VAL A 376 18.75 0.37 -15.21
N ARG A 377 20.01 -0.02 -15.45
CA ARG A 377 20.97 -0.45 -14.42
C ARG A 377 22.36 0.17 -14.60
N ALA A 378 22.96 0.58 -13.46
CA ALA A 378 24.38 0.88 -13.36
C ALA A 378 25.07 -0.28 -12.60
N TYR A 379 26.23 -0.71 -13.09
CA TYR A 379 26.98 -1.87 -12.59
C TYR A 379 28.37 -1.50 -12.11
N GLY A 380 29.04 -2.43 -11.43
CA GLY A 380 30.45 -2.34 -11.07
C GLY A 380 30.74 -1.32 -9.98
N LEU A 381 29.79 -1.13 -9.07
CA LEU A 381 29.90 -0.22 -7.93
C LEU A 381 30.34 -1.01 -6.69
N SER A 382 31.16 -0.39 -5.85
CA SER A 382 31.30 -0.83 -4.46
C SER A 382 29.98 -0.59 -3.71
N GLU A 383 29.79 -1.25 -2.58
CA GLU A 383 28.58 -1.08 -1.76
C GLU A 383 28.37 0.38 -1.33
N GLY A 384 29.46 1.09 -0.96
CA GLY A 384 29.42 2.51 -0.60
C GLY A 384 29.04 3.42 -1.77
N GLU A 385 29.55 3.14 -2.98
CA GLU A 385 29.19 3.88 -4.19
C GLU A 385 27.74 3.62 -4.60
N ALA A 386 27.26 2.39 -4.52
CA ALA A 386 25.88 2.04 -4.79
C ALA A 386 24.92 2.75 -3.82
N GLN A 387 25.25 2.81 -2.53
CA GLN A 387 24.48 3.53 -1.52
C GLN A 387 24.46 5.04 -1.78
N THR A 388 25.60 5.61 -2.16
CA THR A 388 25.72 7.04 -2.50
C THR A 388 24.90 7.37 -3.75
N LEU A 389 25.00 6.54 -4.78
CA LEU A 389 24.25 6.72 -6.03
C LEU A 389 22.73 6.57 -5.84
N LYS A 390 22.30 5.59 -5.03
CA LYS A 390 20.90 5.44 -4.62
C LYS A 390 20.39 6.68 -3.88
N SER A 391 21.16 7.20 -2.93
CA SER A 391 20.79 8.41 -2.19
C SER A 391 20.70 9.64 -3.09
N SER A 392 21.64 9.79 -4.03
CA SER A 392 21.62 10.87 -5.04
C SER A 392 20.44 10.74 -6.00
N ALA A 393 20.05 9.51 -6.38
CA ALA A 393 18.85 9.26 -7.19
C ALA A 393 17.60 9.71 -6.47
N ALA A 394 17.42 9.33 -5.21
CA ALA A 394 16.29 9.74 -4.39
C ALA A 394 16.20 11.27 -4.26
N ALA A 395 17.33 11.96 -4.01
CA ALA A 395 17.40 13.42 -3.93
C ALA A 395 17.01 14.13 -5.25
N ASN A 396 17.10 13.44 -6.39
CA ASN A 396 16.73 13.95 -7.72
C ASN A 396 15.39 13.42 -8.23
N GLY A 397 14.58 12.77 -7.37
CA GLY A 397 13.28 12.21 -7.71
C GLY A 397 13.35 11.03 -8.68
N ILE A 398 14.45 10.27 -8.63
CA ILE A 398 14.65 9.07 -9.43
C ILE A 398 14.58 7.86 -8.52
N ASP A 399 13.56 7.03 -8.70
CA ASP A 399 13.42 5.77 -7.98
C ASP A 399 14.57 4.82 -8.32
N SER A 400 15.17 4.24 -7.28
CA SER A 400 16.30 3.34 -7.48
C SER A 400 16.50 2.38 -6.32
N TYR A 401 17.11 1.22 -6.60
CA TYR A 401 17.51 0.26 -5.57
C TYR A 401 18.86 -0.39 -5.91
N ILE A 402 19.54 -0.87 -4.86
CA ILE A 402 20.80 -1.58 -4.99
C ILE A 402 20.52 -3.06 -5.25
N PHE A 403 21.27 -3.67 -6.18
CA PHE A 403 21.33 -5.11 -6.40
C PHE A 403 22.79 -5.60 -6.31
N HIS A 404 22.97 -6.87 -5.96
CA HIS A 404 24.28 -7.52 -5.79
C HIS A 404 24.47 -8.66 -6.76
#